data_3547863d06355c075118f9e87bd94257
#
_entry.id   3547863d06355c075118f9e87bd94257
#
_cell.length_a   1.000
_cell.length_b   1.000
_cell.length_c   1.000
_cell.angle_alpha   90.00
_cell.angle_beta   90.00
_cell.angle_gamma   90.00
#
_symmetry.space_group_name_H-M   'P 1'
#
loop_
_entity.id
_entity.type
_entity.pdbx_description
1 polymer ?
#
loop_
_entity_poly.entity_id
_entity_poly.type
_entity_poly.pdbx_seq_one_letter_code
_entity_poly.pdbx_strand_id
1 'polypeptide(L)'
;GYDVVNAIKAMETGDLEFLFCLGGNFISATPQTKRTSKAVENLQMGVHVSTKLNRSHLVQSDEMLILPCLGRTELDEQLSGEQFVTVENSMGVVHTSRGTLKPASDSLRSEPWIIAQLADKTLDDSPIDYLGLVDDYDAIRSLIAESIAGFEDYNERVRQENGFNLPNPPKDDREFDTIDGLASFSINNLPDVSLQDEEFVMMTIRSHDQYNTTIYGLDDRYRGIKGNRRIIMMNPDDMLELQIKTRDVVDVTSHYNGATIRSSEWTVIPYKIPKRNIAAYFPEANELVPLESTADTSNTPTSKWIICTISGQNSAAEEE
;
A
#
# COMPACT_ATOMS: atom_id res chain seq x y z
N GLY A 1 -6.72 11.20 -14.25
CA GLY A 1 -6.78 10.17 -13.20
C GLY A 1 -6.70 10.79 -11.81
N TYR A 2 -7.01 10.00 -10.83
CA TYR A 2 -6.95 10.39 -9.42
C TYR A 2 -5.82 9.65 -8.71
N ASP A 3 -5.10 10.34 -7.81
CA ASP A 3 -4.35 9.66 -6.76
C ASP A 3 -5.32 9.06 -5.71
N VAL A 4 -4.81 8.27 -4.77
CA VAL A 4 -5.65 7.56 -3.80
C VAL A 4 -6.52 8.48 -2.94
N VAL A 5 -6.00 9.65 -2.54
CA VAL A 5 -6.73 10.61 -1.69
C VAL A 5 -7.87 11.26 -2.48
N ASN A 6 -7.57 11.72 -3.69
CA ASN A 6 -8.59 12.31 -4.57
C ASN A 6 -9.60 11.28 -5.05
N ALA A 7 -9.20 10.02 -5.27
CA ALA A 7 -10.14 8.95 -5.58
C ALA A 7 -11.15 8.72 -4.43
N ILE A 8 -10.68 8.68 -3.17
CA ILE A 8 -11.57 8.54 -2.00
C ILE A 8 -12.53 9.72 -1.92
N LYS A 9 -12.06 10.96 -2.11
CA LYS A 9 -12.92 12.15 -2.12
C LYS A 9 -13.94 12.11 -3.26
N ALA A 10 -13.55 11.64 -4.45
CA ALA A 10 -14.47 11.50 -5.58
C ALA A 10 -15.54 10.41 -5.34
N MET A 11 -15.21 9.34 -4.61
CA MET A 11 -16.20 8.36 -4.14
C MET A 11 -17.18 8.98 -3.13
N GLU A 12 -16.70 9.84 -2.23
CA GLU A 12 -17.56 10.52 -1.24
C GLU A 12 -18.59 11.45 -1.89
N THR A 13 -18.21 12.12 -2.98
CA THR A 13 -19.09 13.07 -3.70
C THR A 13 -19.93 12.41 -4.78
N GLY A 14 -19.71 11.13 -5.08
CA GLY A 14 -20.39 10.42 -6.17
C GLY A 14 -19.83 10.73 -7.57
N ASP A 15 -18.69 11.43 -7.66
CA ASP A 15 -18.01 11.68 -8.94
C ASP A 15 -17.31 10.43 -9.47
N LEU A 16 -17.11 9.42 -8.61
CA LEU A 16 -16.56 8.12 -8.94
C LEU A 16 -17.55 7.05 -8.49
N GLU A 17 -18.10 6.31 -9.44
CA GLU A 17 -19.18 5.32 -9.23
C GLU A 17 -18.69 3.88 -9.30
N PHE A 18 -17.50 3.66 -9.86
CA PHE A 18 -16.95 2.34 -10.13
C PHE A 18 -15.51 2.21 -9.60
N LEU A 19 -15.23 1.13 -8.88
CA LEU A 19 -13.89 0.81 -8.38
C LEU A 19 -13.47 -0.60 -8.82
N PHE A 20 -12.36 -0.69 -9.54
CA PHE A 20 -11.74 -1.96 -9.90
C PHE A 20 -10.44 -2.14 -9.12
N CYS A 21 -10.42 -3.08 -8.18
CA CYS A 21 -9.26 -3.41 -7.36
C CYS A 21 -8.55 -4.64 -7.92
N LEU A 22 -7.34 -4.45 -8.46
CA LEU A 22 -6.48 -5.53 -8.90
C LEU A 22 -5.51 -5.89 -7.76
N GLY A 23 -5.84 -6.92 -7.01
CA GLY A 23 -5.12 -7.30 -5.79
C GLY A 23 -5.26 -6.29 -4.65
N GLY A 24 -4.35 -6.36 -3.69
CA GLY A 24 -4.25 -5.41 -2.59
C GLY A 24 -5.32 -5.57 -1.51
N ASN A 25 -5.32 -4.61 -0.58
CA ASN A 25 -6.28 -4.49 0.52
C ASN A 25 -6.61 -3.00 0.69
N PHE A 26 -7.42 -2.48 -0.22
CA PHE A 26 -7.67 -1.04 -0.38
C PHE A 26 -8.08 -0.40 0.94
N ILE A 27 -9.08 -0.94 1.62
CA ILE A 27 -9.61 -0.39 2.88
C ILE A 27 -8.56 -0.29 3.98
N SER A 28 -7.73 -1.33 4.16
CA SER A 28 -6.71 -1.30 5.21
C SER A 28 -5.46 -0.52 4.81
N ALA A 29 -5.15 -0.44 3.51
CA ALA A 29 -3.96 0.24 3.02
C ALA A 29 -4.11 1.75 2.93
N THR A 30 -5.34 2.26 2.91
CA THR A 30 -5.66 3.68 2.73
C THR A 30 -5.85 4.41 4.06
N PRO A 31 -5.67 5.74 4.10
CA PRO A 31 -5.82 6.52 5.34
C PRO A 31 -7.28 6.61 5.79
N GLN A 32 -7.48 6.95 7.04
CA GLN A 32 -8.79 7.21 7.66
C GLN A 32 -9.82 6.11 7.34
N THR A 33 -9.45 4.86 7.65
CA THR A 33 -10.12 3.61 7.25
C THR A 33 -11.66 3.65 7.31
N LYS A 34 -12.23 4.24 8.37
CA LYS A 34 -13.70 4.34 8.52
C LYS A 34 -14.33 5.25 7.44
N ARG A 35 -13.65 6.35 7.10
CA ARG A 35 -14.09 7.29 6.06
C ARG A 35 -13.96 6.65 4.68
N THR A 36 -12.82 6.00 4.41
CA THR A 36 -12.62 5.26 3.17
C THR A 36 -13.67 4.16 2.99
N SER A 37 -14.02 3.44 4.07
CA SER A 37 -15.09 2.43 3.99
C SER A 37 -16.41 3.05 3.55
N LYS A 38 -16.81 4.17 4.16
CA LYS A 38 -18.03 4.86 3.76
C LYS A 38 -17.99 5.38 2.32
N ALA A 39 -16.84 5.83 1.86
CA ALA A 39 -16.67 6.26 0.47
C ALA A 39 -16.88 5.10 -0.52
N VAL A 40 -16.37 3.92 -0.18
CA VAL A 40 -16.58 2.70 -1.00
C VAL A 40 -18.04 2.23 -0.97
N GLU A 41 -18.73 2.38 0.16
CA GLU A 41 -20.17 2.08 0.28
C GLU A 41 -21.06 2.96 -0.63
N ASN A 42 -20.58 4.13 -1.06
CA ASN A 42 -21.31 5.01 -1.98
C ASN A 42 -21.17 4.62 -3.46
N LEU A 43 -20.32 3.66 -3.79
CA LEU A 43 -20.11 3.25 -5.18
C LEU A 43 -21.28 2.42 -5.69
N GLN A 44 -21.62 2.57 -6.97
CA GLN A 44 -22.57 1.70 -7.65
C GLN A 44 -22.00 0.30 -7.80
N MET A 45 -20.69 0.18 -8.11
CA MET A 45 -20.06 -1.13 -8.30
C MET A 45 -18.62 -1.16 -7.83
N GLY A 46 -18.28 -2.21 -7.06
CA GLY A 46 -16.92 -2.59 -6.68
C GLY A 46 -16.53 -3.93 -7.25
N VAL A 47 -15.40 -4.01 -7.95
CA VAL A 47 -14.83 -5.26 -8.45
C VAL A 47 -13.50 -5.53 -7.77
N HIS A 48 -13.34 -6.72 -7.21
CA HIS A 48 -12.13 -7.14 -6.52
C HIS A 48 -11.55 -8.39 -7.18
N VAL A 49 -10.42 -8.26 -7.87
CA VAL A 49 -9.60 -9.39 -8.33
C VAL A 49 -8.63 -9.75 -7.21
N SER A 50 -8.71 -10.97 -6.68
CA SER A 50 -8.01 -11.28 -5.44
C SER A 50 -7.64 -12.75 -5.31
N THR A 51 -6.47 -13.02 -4.75
CA THR A 51 -6.02 -14.40 -4.45
C THR A 51 -6.57 -14.92 -3.12
N LYS A 52 -6.94 -14.03 -2.20
CA LYS A 52 -7.56 -14.37 -0.90
C LYS A 52 -8.37 -13.19 -0.38
N LEU A 53 -9.38 -13.51 0.42
CA LEU A 53 -10.23 -12.49 1.03
C LEU A 53 -9.45 -11.65 2.06
N ASN A 54 -9.81 -10.40 2.16
CA ASN A 54 -9.30 -9.43 3.12
C ASN A 54 -10.40 -8.45 3.56
N ARG A 55 -10.07 -7.44 4.35
CA ARG A 55 -11.05 -6.49 4.89
C ARG A 55 -11.80 -5.69 3.82
N SER A 56 -11.21 -5.46 2.65
CA SER A 56 -11.90 -4.74 1.58
C SER A 56 -13.13 -5.45 1.07
N HIS A 57 -13.17 -6.79 1.17
CA HIS A 57 -14.32 -7.60 0.75
C HIS A 57 -15.49 -7.57 1.76
N LEU A 58 -15.32 -6.92 2.91
CA LEU A 58 -16.37 -6.74 3.92
C LEU A 58 -17.10 -5.41 3.79
N VAL A 59 -16.59 -4.51 2.94
CA VAL A 59 -17.20 -3.20 2.66
C VAL A 59 -17.85 -3.30 1.30
N GLN A 60 -19.17 -3.19 1.27
CA GLN A 60 -19.99 -3.44 0.09
C GLN A 60 -20.44 -2.12 -0.55
N SER A 61 -20.23 -2.00 -1.86
CA SER A 61 -20.93 -1.08 -2.75
C SER A 61 -22.33 -1.62 -3.07
N ASP A 62 -23.14 -0.87 -3.83
CA ASP A 62 -24.49 -1.35 -4.25
C ASP A 62 -24.39 -2.72 -4.93
N GLU A 63 -23.44 -2.86 -5.85
CA GLU A 63 -23.06 -4.14 -6.46
C GLU A 63 -21.61 -4.46 -6.17
N MET A 64 -21.30 -5.71 -5.82
CA MET A 64 -19.94 -6.16 -5.55
C MET A 64 -19.63 -7.47 -6.25
N LEU A 65 -18.52 -7.49 -6.97
CA LEU A 65 -18.01 -8.67 -7.64
C LEU A 65 -16.63 -9.04 -7.09
N ILE A 66 -16.46 -10.29 -6.67
CA ILE A 66 -15.16 -10.84 -6.26
C ILE A 66 -14.74 -11.88 -7.29
N LEU A 67 -13.63 -11.61 -7.99
CA LEU A 67 -13.03 -12.46 -9.00
C LEU A 67 -11.78 -13.12 -8.41
N PRO A 68 -11.83 -14.41 -8.05
CA PRO A 68 -10.63 -15.12 -7.61
C PRO A 68 -9.67 -15.31 -8.79
N CYS A 69 -8.39 -15.05 -8.56
CA CYS A 69 -7.35 -15.16 -9.58
C CYS A 69 -6.22 -16.10 -9.15
N LEU A 70 -5.36 -16.46 -10.10
CA LEU A 70 -4.15 -17.22 -9.83
C LEU A 70 -3.24 -16.48 -8.88
N GLY A 71 -2.70 -17.20 -7.90
CA GLY A 71 -1.65 -16.71 -7.03
C GLY A 71 -0.28 -16.76 -7.72
N ARG A 72 0.66 -15.96 -7.24
CA ARG A 72 2.02 -15.89 -7.80
C ARG A 72 2.79 -17.21 -7.80
N THR A 73 2.43 -18.14 -6.93
CA THR A 73 3.06 -19.45 -6.82
C THR A 73 2.41 -20.53 -7.68
N GLU A 74 1.22 -20.24 -8.23
CA GLU A 74 0.47 -21.16 -9.08
C GLU A 74 0.92 -21.04 -10.55
N LEU A 75 0.85 -22.18 -11.24
CA LEU A 75 1.17 -22.26 -12.65
C LEU A 75 0.12 -21.49 -13.47
N ASP A 76 0.59 -20.58 -14.31
CA ASP A 76 -0.20 -19.90 -15.32
C ASP A 76 0.06 -20.55 -16.69
N GLU A 77 -0.96 -21.17 -17.27
CA GLU A 77 -0.89 -21.86 -18.53
C GLU A 77 -1.87 -21.21 -19.53
N GLN A 78 -1.37 -20.76 -20.67
CA GLN A 78 -2.11 -20.11 -21.73
C GLN A 78 -1.97 -20.93 -23.04
N LEU A 79 -2.47 -20.43 -24.17
CA LEU A 79 -2.41 -21.18 -25.44
C LEU A 79 -0.99 -21.55 -25.87
N SER A 80 -0.01 -20.68 -25.65
CA SER A 80 1.40 -20.95 -25.96
C SER A 80 2.12 -21.84 -24.93
N GLY A 81 1.43 -22.23 -23.85
CA GLY A 81 1.98 -23.04 -22.75
C GLY A 81 2.20 -22.27 -21.47
N GLU A 82 3.14 -22.73 -20.65
CA GLU A 82 3.45 -22.12 -19.33
C GLU A 82 3.97 -20.71 -19.46
N GLN A 83 3.35 -19.79 -18.74
CA GLN A 83 3.71 -18.39 -18.72
C GLN A 83 4.53 -17.99 -17.50
N PHE A 84 5.20 -16.85 -17.58
CA PHE A 84 5.83 -16.18 -16.45
C PHE A 84 5.61 -14.67 -16.57
N VAL A 85 5.52 -14.01 -15.43
CA VAL A 85 5.57 -12.56 -15.34
C VAL A 85 6.98 -12.11 -14.99
N THR A 86 7.26 -10.83 -15.15
CA THR A 86 8.53 -10.23 -14.78
C THR A 86 8.36 -9.31 -13.58
N VAL A 87 9.41 -9.22 -12.80
CA VAL A 87 9.46 -8.35 -11.61
C VAL A 87 10.77 -7.61 -11.56
N GLU A 88 10.72 -6.36 -11.13
CA GLU A 88 11.89 -5.58 -10.77
C GLU A 88 12.11 -5.67 -9.27
N ASN A 89 13.33 -5.95 -8.85
CA ASN A 89 13.70 -5.91 -7.44
C ASN A 89 14.20 -4.51 -7.03
N SER A 90 14.45 -4.31 -5.73
CA SER A 90 14.91 -3.02 -5.19
C SER A 90 16.30 -2.57 -5.66
N MET A 91 17.00 -3.41 -6.41
CA MET A 91 18.30 -3.09 -7.01
C MET A 91 18.20 -2.69 -8.48
N GLY A 92 16.99 -2.60 -9.03
CA GLY A 92 16.77 -2.28 -10.44
C GLY A 92 17.02 -3.46 -11.38
N VAL A 93 17.00 -4.70 -10.88
CA VAL A 93 17.16 -5.91 -11.68
C VAL A 93 15.79 -6.47 -12.06
N VAL A 94 15.54 -6.60 -13.36
CA VAL A 94 14.36 -7.26 -13.91
C VAL A 94 14.64 -8.74 -14.11
N HIS A 95 13.80 -9.59 -13.56
CA HIS A 95 13.94 -11.05 -13.66
C HIS A 95 12.59 -11.75 -13.76
N THR A 96 12.62 -13.03 -14.15
CA THR A 96 11.41 -13.86 -14.27
C THR A 96 10.80 -14.19 -12.91
N SER A 97 9.48 -14.31 -12.89
CA SER A 97 8.72 -14.84 -11.76
C SER A 97 7.67 -15.82 -12.28
N ARG A 98 7.82 -17.10 -11.91
CA ARG A 98 6.96 -18.19 -12.36
C ARG A 98 6.43 -18.97 -11.16
N GLY A 99 5.14 -19.24 -11.17
CA GLY A 99 4.52 -20.23 -10.30
C GLY A 99 4.71 -21.65 -10.84
N THR A 100 4.75 -22.62 -9.96
CA THR A 100 4.93 -24.05 -10.31
C THR A 100 3.91 -24.96 -9.64
N LEU A 101 3.09 -24.41 -8.76
CA LEU A 101 2.07 -25.17 -8.05
C LEU A 101 0.82 -25.33 -8.91
N LYS A 102 0.16 -26.48 -8.81
CA LYS A 102 -1.15 -26.65 -9.44
C LYS A 102 -2.12 -25.61 -8.89
N PRO A 103 -2.88 -24.89 -9.76
CA PRO A 103 -3.93 -23.99 -9.32
C PRO A 103 -4.94 -24.66 -8.38
N ALA A 104 -5.43 -23.89 -7.40
CA ALA A 104 -6.44 -24.37 -6.46
C ALA A 104 -7.77 -24.74 -7.15
N SER A 105 -8.03 -24.18 -8.33
CA SER A 105 -9.18 -24.52 -9.18
C SER A 105 -8.84 -24.29 -10.64
N ASP A 106 -9.36 -25.12 -11.52
CA ASP A 106 -9.20 -24.99 -12.96
C ASP A 106 -9.97 -23.77 -13.55
N SER A 107 -10.85 -23.16 -12.77
CA SER A 107 -11.57 -21.93 -13.15
C SER A 107 -10.84 -20.64 -12.82
N LEU A 108 -9.73 -20.70 -12.08
CA LEU A 108 -8.91 -19.51 -11.84
C LEU A 108 -8.27 -18.99 -13.12
N ARG A 109 -8.15 -17.69 -13.22
CA ARG A 109 -7.50 -17.00 -14.33
C ARG A 109 -6.42 -16.08 -13.80
N SER A 110 -5.41 -15.81 -14.61
CA SER A 110 -4.37 -14.83 -14.26
C SER A 110 -4.89 -13.40 -14.35
N GLU A 111 -4.25 -12.50 -13.60
CA GLU A 111 -4.58 -11.07 -13.65
C GLU A 111 -4.46 -10.50 -15.10
N PRO A 112 -3.38 -10.80 -15.87
CA PRO A 112 -3.28 -10.37 -17.27
C PRO A 112 -4.46 -10.87 -18.12
N TRP A 113 -4.87 -12.14 -17.97
CA TRP A 113 -6.00 -12.68 -18.70
C TRP A 113 -7.31 -11.96 -18.38
N ILE A 114 -7.58 -11.68 -17.09
CA ILE A 114 -8.79 -10.96 -16.66
C ILE A 114 -8.83 -9.56 -17.28
N ILE A 115 -7.70 -8.84 -17.26
CA ILE A 115 -7.61 -7.49 -17.83
C ILE A 115 -7.77 -7.53 -19.37
N ALA A 116 -7.16 -8.50 -20.04
CA ALA A 116 -7.30 -8.63 -21.49
C ALA A 116 -8.75 -8.91 -21.92
N GLN A 117 -9.45 -9.79 -21.20
CA GLN A 117 -10.87 -10.05 -21.43
C GLN A 117 -11.73 -8.80 -21.19
N LEU A 118 -11.43 -8.03 -20.14
CA LEU A 118 -12.12 -6.78 -19.88
C LEU A 118 -11.89 -5.78 -21.03
N ALA A 119 -10.65 -5.62 -21.46
CA ALA A 119 -10.28 -4.73 -22.55
C ALA A 119 -10.98 -5.13 -23.87
N ASP A 120 -10.96 -6.42 -24.23
CA ASP A 120 -11.63 -6.95 -25.42
C ASP A 120 -13.14 -6.66 -25.43
N LYS A 121 -13.80 -6.70 -24.26
CA LYS A 121 -15.25 -6.47 -24.14
C LYS A 121 -15.65 -5.00 -24.01
N THR A 122 -14.70 -4.10 -23.72
CA THR A 122 -15.00 -2.69 -23.45
C THR A 122 -14.43 -1.72 -24.48
N LEU A 123 -13.52 -2.15 -25.34
CA LEU A 123 -12.80 -1.33 -26.30
C LEU A 123 -13.07 -1.80 -27.74
N ASP A 124 -14.20 -1.38 -28.32
CA ASP A 124 -14.70 -1.85 -29.63
C ASP A 124 -13.74 -1.59 -30.80
N ASP A 125 -13.00 -0.48 -30.80
CA ASP A 125 -12.15 -0.02 -31.89
C ASP A 125 -10.64 0.00 -31.53
N SER A 126 -10.18 -0.86 -30.61
CA SER A 126 -8.77 -0.90 -30.25
C SER A 126 -7.93 -1.56 -31.36
N PRO A 127 -6.78 -0.97 -31.75
CA PRO A 127 -5.85 -1.61 -32.68
C PRO A 127 -5.04 -2.74 -32.02
N ILE A 128 -5.21 -2.96 -30.74
CA ILE A 128 -4.45 -3.95 -29.95
C ILE A 128 -5.27 -5.24 -29.84
N ASP A 129 -4.66 -6.36 -30.22
CA ASP A 129 -5.20 -7.70 -29.96
C ASP A 129 -4.89 -8.13 -28.52
N TYR A 130 -5.76 -7.72 -27.58
CA TYR A 130 -5.57 -8.01 -26.17
C TYR A 130 -5.57 -9.51 -25.84
N LEU A 131 -6.35 -10.30 -26.59
CA LEU A 131 -6.43 -11.76 -26.37
C LEU A 131 -5.15 -12.43 -26.87
N GLY A 132 -4.65 -12.05 -28.03
CA GLY A 132 -3.36 -12.53 -28.55
C GLY A 132 -2.18 -12.19 -27.62
N LEU A 133 -2.23 -11.03 -26.95
CA LEU A 133 -1.20 -10.66 -25.97
C LEU A 133 -1.13 -11.58 -24.76
N VAL A 134 -2.25 -12.14 -24.33
CA VAL A 134 -2.29 -13.02 -23.14
C VAL A 134 -2.19 -14.50 -23.50
N ASP A 135 -2.35 -14.86 -24.73
CA ASP A 135 -2.06 -16.21 -25.22
C ASP A 135 -0.56 -16.53 -25.12
N ASP A 136 0.29 -15.49 -25.24
CA ASP A 136 1.74 -15.55 -25.06
C ASP A 136 2.26 -14.25 -24.46
N TYR A 137 2.73 -14.28 -23.22
CA TYR A 137 3.25 -13.08 -22.54
C TYR A 137 4.56 -12.53 -23.15
N ASP A 138 5.20 -13.28 -24.06
CA ASP A 138 6.31 -12.74 -24.85
C ASP A 138 5.84 -11.61 -25.77
N ALA A 139 4.61 -11.67 -26.24
CA ALA A 139 4.01 -10.59 -27.05
C ALA A 139 3.87 -9.29 -26.23
N ILE A 140 3.46 -9.38 -24.95
CA ILE A 140 3.41 -8.22 -24.06
C ILE A 140 4.80 -7.62 -23.87
N ARG A 141 5.82 -8.45 -23.61
CA ARG A 141 7.20 -7.99 -23.44
C ARG A 141 7.79 -7.38 -24.71
N SER A 142 7.42 -7.91 -25.86
CA SER A 142 7.80 -7.32 -27.17
C SER A 142 7.25 -5.92 -27.35
N LEU A 143 5.96 -5.68 -27.03
CA LEU A 143 5.38 -4.33 -27.07
C LEU A 143 6.05 -3.37 -26.05
N ILE A 144 6.44 -3.86 -24.89
CA ILE A 144 7.20 -3.07 -23.90
C ILE A 144 8.56 -2.71 -24.49
N ALA A 145 9.28 -3.66 -25.10
CA ALA A 145 10.57 -3.43 -25.73
C ALA A 145 10.53 -2.39 -26.84
N GLU A 146 9.45 -2.37 -27.63
CA GLU A 146 9.23 -1.39 -28.69
C GLU A 146 8.85 0.01 -28.18
N SER A 147 8.25 0.10 -26.99
CA SER A 147 7.63 1.33 -26.48
C SER A 147 8.45 2.02 -25.39
N ILE A 148 9.30 1.30 -24.65
CA ILE A 148 9.98 1.80 -23.45
C ILE A 148 11.49 1.59 -23.59
N ALA A 149 12.24 2.69 -23.62
CA ALA A 149 13.70 2.65 -23.65
C ALA A 149 14.27 1.91 -22.43
N GLY A 150 15.32 1.12 -22.64
CA GLY A 150 15.92 0.27 -21.61
C GLY A 150 15.38 -1.16 -21.56
N PHE A 151 14.32 -1.45 -22.32
CA PHE A 151 13.72 -2.78 -22.42
C PHE A 151 13.99 -3.46 -23.76
N GLU A 152 14.95 -2.98 -24.54
CA GLU A 152 15.36 -3.61 -25.78
C GLU A 152 15.74 -5.08 -25.52
N ASP A 153 15.39 -5.98 -26.44
CA ASP A 153 15.62 -7.43 -26.35
C ASP A 153 15.09 -8.05 -25.02
N TYR A 154 13.92 -7.57 -24.57
CA TYR A 154 13.38 -7.91 -23.26
C TYR A 154 13.24 -9.42 -23.06
N ASN A 155 12.69 -10.12 -24.02
CA ASN A 155 12.43 -11.57 -23.91
C ASN A 155 13.73 -12.38 -23.76
N GLU A 156 14.79 -11.99 -24.44
CA GLU A 156 16.10 -12.64 -24.38
C GLU A 156 16.81 -12.29 -23.06
N ARG A 157 16.82 -11.01 -22.71
CA ARG A 157 17.56 -10.49 -21.52
C ARG A 157 16.97 -11.00 -20.22
N VAL A 158 15.63 -11.05 -20.11
CA VAL A 158 14.98 -11.50 -18.87
C VAL A 158 15.13 -13.00 -18.61
N ARG A 159 15.44 -13.79 -19.65
CA ARG A 159 15.70 -15.23 -19.53
C ARG A 159 17.12 -15.58 -19.13
N GLN A 160 18.02 -14.59 -19.08
CA GLN A 160 19.37 -14.80 -18.56
C GLN A 160 19.31 -15.16 -17.06
N GLU A 161 20.28 -15.90 -16.56
CA GLU A 161 20.29 -16.44 -15.20
C GLU A 161 20.03 -15.37 -14.12
N ASN A 162 20.58 -14.17 -14.29
CA ASN A 162 20.45 -13.07 -13.33
C ASN A 162 19.51 -11.95 -13.82
N GLY A 163 18.75 -12.17 -14.90
CA GLY A 163 17.96 -11.14 -15.53
C GLY A 163 18.81 -10.00 -16.09
N PHE A 164 18.32 -8.76 -16.01
CA PHE A 164 19.05 -7.59 -16.48
C PHE A 164 18.78 -6.36 -15.63
N ASN A 165 19.74 -5.44 -15.59
CA ASN A 165 19.57 -4.16 -14.92
C ASN A 165 18.85 -3.15 -15.83
N LEU A 166 17.92 -2.39 -15.25
CA LEU A 166 17.39 -1.20 -15.90
C LEU A 166 18.47 -0.11 -15.95
N PRO A 167 18.48 0.71 -17.01
CA PRO A 167 19.41 1.84 -17.10
C PRO A 167 19.22 2.80 -15.92
N ASN A 168 20.33 3.23 -15.35
CA ASN A 168 20.34 4.25 -14.30
C ASN A 168 21.53 5.18 -14.52
N PRO A 169 21.43 6.12 -15.49
CA PRO A 169 22.55 6.97 -15.86
C PRO A 169 23.21 7.73 -14.69
N PRO A 170 22.46 8.26 -13.70
CA PRO A 170 23.08 8.89 -12.54
C PRO A 170 23.97 7.95 -11.72
N LYS A 171 23.55 6.69 -11.56
CA LYS A 171 24.30 5.67 -10.83
C LYS A 171 25.45 5.10 -11.67
N ASP A 172 25.17 4.74 -12.91
CA ASP A 172 26.08 3.95 -13.75
C ASP A 172 27.17 4.84 -14.37
N ASP A 173 26.79 6.01 -14.93
CA ASP A 173 27.64 6.86 -15.74
C ASP A 173 27.89 8.26 -15.13
N ARG A 174 27.23 8.60 -14.02
CA ARG A 174 27.25 9.95 -13.43
C ARG A 174 26.67 11.01 -14.37
N GLU A 175 25.74 10.62 -15.22
CA GLU A 175 24.99 11.50 -16.09
C GLU A 175 23.72 11.96 -15.39
N PHE A 176 23.50 13.27 -15.34
CA PHE A 176 22.34 13.87 -14.69
C PHE A 176 21.55 14.68 -15.70
N ASP A 177 20.25 14.43 -15.80
CA ASP A 177 19.32 15.18 -16.66
C ASP A 177 18.93 16.52 -16.00
N THR A 178 19.95 17.40 -15.90
CA THR A 178 19.85 18.75 -15.38
C THR A 178 20.41 19.74 -16.41
N ILE A 179 20.09 21.03 -16.26
CA ILE A 179 20.50 22.08 -17.23
C ILE A 179 22.04 22.14 -17.39
N ASP A 180 22.78 21.89 -16.33
CA ASP A 180 24.24 21.92 -16.30
C ASP A 180 24.90 20.53 -16.33
N GLY A 181 24.10 19.46 -16.39
CA GLY A 181 24.59 18.08 -16.37
C GLY A 181 25.17 17.63 -15.03
N LEU A 182 24.98 18.42 -13.95
CA LEU A 182 25.51 18.11 -12.62
C LEU A 182 24.40 17.74 -11.67
N ALA A 183 24.72 16.95 -10.65
CA ALA A 183 23.82 16.64 -9.55
C ALA A 183 23.47 17.94 -8.77
N SER A 184 22.19 18.19 -8.56
CA SER A 184 21.71 19.33 -7.78
C SER A 184 21.23 18.88 -6.40
N PHE A 185 21.70 19.55 -5.36
CA PHE A 185 21.21 19.34 -3.99
C PHE A 185 20.02 20.25 -3.72
N SER A 186 18.90 19.65 -3.32
CA SER A 186 17.76 20.42 -2.83
C SER A 186 18.01 20.90 -1.41
N ILE A 187 17.77 22.18 -1.15
CA ILE A 187 17.82 22.76 0.18
C ILE A 187 16.38 22.79 0.71
N ASN A 188 16.14 22.01 1.78
CA ASN A 188 14.83 21.96 2.43
C ASN A 188 14.96 22.54 3.83
N ASN A 189 14.00 23.35 4.22
CA ASN A 189 13.87 23.80 5.61
C ASN A 189 13.48 22.61 6.49
N LEU A 190 13.96 22.60 7.73
CA LEU A 190 13.44 21.66 8.72
C LEU A 190 11.98 22.00 8.99
N PRO A 191 11.11 20.99 9.12
CA PRO A 191 9.73 21.24 9.50
C PRO A 191 9.69 21.87 10.89
N ASP A 192 8.73 22.78 11.11
CA ASP A 192 8.41 23.25 12.45
C ASP A 192 7.73 22.14 13.24
N VAL A 193 8.35 21.71 14.32
CA VAL A 193 7.90 20.62 15.20
C VAL A 193 7.38 21.21 16.51
N SER A 194 6.62 22.29 16.46
CA SER A 194 5.98 22.87 17.64
C SER A 194 4.85 21.98 18.14
N LEU A 195 5.15 21.08 19.07
CA LEU A 195 4.14 20.26 19.74
C LEU A 195 3.56 21.03 20.93
N GLN A 196 2.23 21.03 21.06
CA GLN A 196 1.55 21.47 22.27
C GLN A 196 1.83 20.50 23.43
N ASP A 197 1.51 20.88 24.66
CA ASP A 197 1.58 19.96 25.78
C ASP A 197 0.72 18.72 25.50
N GLU A 198 1.21 17.55 25.91
CA GLU A 198 0.58 16.24 25.68
C GLU A 198 0.51 15.73 24.22
N GLU A 199 0.97 16.50 23.25
CA GLU A 199 1.05 16.02 21.88
C GLU A 199 2.29 15.17 21.61
N PHE A 200 2.13 14.20 20.72
CA PHE A 200 3.15 13.28 20.21
C PHE A 200 3.17 13.29 18.69
N VAL A 201 4.33 13.04 18.11
CA VAL A 201 4.44 12.67 16.69
C VAL A 201 4.37 11.16 16.59
N MET A 202 3.37 10.64 15.91
CA MET A 202 3.22 9.22 15.61
C MET A 202 3.69 8.90 14.19
N MET A 203 4.43 7.80 14.05
CA MET A 203 4.79 7.21 12.77
C MET A 203 4.22 5.81 12.64
N THR A 204 3.72 5.46 11.45
CA THR A 204 3.37 4.09 11.14
C THR A 204 4.61 3.30 10.75
N ILE A 205 4.72 2.06 11.22
CA ILE A 205 5.82 1.16 10.90
C ILE A 205 5.30 -0.23 10.50
N ARG A 206 6.12 -1.04 9.84
CA ARG A 206 5.81 -2.45 9.58
C ARG A 206 6.50 -3.35 10.60
N SER A 207 5.85 -4.48 10.91
CA SER A 207 6.45 -5.54 11.70
C SER A 207 7.41 -6.38 10.87
N HIS A 208 8.17 -7.26 11.53
CA HIS A 208 8.87 -8.32 10.85
C HIS A 208 7.87 -9.27 10.14
N ASP A 209 8.32 -9.92 9.07
CA ASP A 209 7.50 -10.83 8.26
C ASP A 209 6.18 -10.19 7.75
N GLN A 210 6.24 -8.92 7.41
CA GLN A 210 5.14 -8.17 6.82
C GLN A 210 5.50 -7.63 5.44
N TYR A 211 4.63 -7.89 4.46
CA TYR A 211 4.72 -7.36 3.12
C TYR A 211 3.45 -6.55 2.80
N ASN A 212 3.58 -5.21 2.69
CA ASN A 212 2.46 -4.29 2.62
C ASN A 212 1.46 -4.56 3.76
N THR A 213 0.20 -4.89 3.49
CA THR A 213 -0.82 -5.27 4.48
C THR A 213 -0.84 -6.78 4.79
N THR A 214 -0.08 -7.57 4.07
CA THR A 214 0.01 -9.01 4.29
C THR A 214 0.94 -9.30 5.47
N ILE A 215 0.42 -9.99 6.47
CA ILE A 215 1.11 -10.33 7.71
C ILE A 215 1.22 -11.84 7.75
N TYR A 216 2.46 -12.35 7.73
CA TYR A 216 2.75 -13.79 7.75
C TYR A 216 2.80 -14.37 9.16
N GLY A 217 2.96 -13.52 10.19
CA GLY A 217 2.99 -13.93 11.57
C GLY A 217 2.74 -12.78 12.53
N LEU A 218 2.29 -13.10 13.75
CA LEU A 218 2.03 -12.11 14.81
C LEU A 218 3.23 -11.97 15.77
N ASP A 219 4.41 -12.45 15.37
CA ASP A 219 5.64 -12.35 16.16
C ASP A 219 6.63 -11.40 15.45
N ASP A 220 6.73 -10.17 15.94
CA ASP A 220 7.78 -9.25 15.50
C ASP A 220 9.08 -9.58 16.25
N ARG A 221 9.86 -10.50 15.69
CA ARG A 221 11.10 -11.00 16.26
C ARG A 221 12.15 -9.92 16.54
N TYR A 222 12.16 -8.84 15.75
CA TYR A 222 13.11 -7.74 15.93
C TYR A 222 12.78 -6.85 17.13
N ARG A 223 11.50 -6.78 17.49
CA ARG A 223 11.03 -5.91 18.59
C ARG A 223 10.54 -6.69 19.81
N GLY A 224 10.46 -8.03 19.71
CA GLY A 224 9.97 -8.88 20.80
C GLY A 224 8.47 -8.74 21.09
N ILE A 225 7.70 -8.25 20.11
CA ILE A 225 6.25 -8.01 20.24
C ILE A 225 5.52 -9.21 19.67
N LYS A 226 4.61 -9.81 20.47
CA LYS A 226 3.91 -11.04 20.11
C LYS A 226 2.40 -10.92 20.27
N GLY A 227 1.66 -11.50 19.33
CA GLY A 227 0.23 -11.74 19.42
C GLY A 227 -0.68 -10.52 19.31
N ASN A 228 -0.16 -9.31 19.38
CA ASN A 228 -0.94 -8.07 19.27
C ASN A 228 -0.26 -7.08 18.31
N ARG A 229 -1.06 -6.48 17.45
CA ARG A 229 -0.61 -5.46 16.49
C ARG A 229 -1.19 -4.07 16.77
N ARG A 230 -2.25 -3.99 17.57
CA ARG A 230 -2.85 -2.72 17.99
C ARG A 230 -2.06 -2.19 19.18
N ILE A 231 -0.84 -1.74 18.92
CA ILE A 231 0.12 -1.29 19.93
C ILE A 231 0.64 0.11 19.66
N ILE A 232 1.00 0.80 20.74
CA ILE A 232 1.74 2.05 20.74
C ILE A 232 3.10 1.78 21.38
N MET A 233 4.16 1.99 20.61
CA MET A 233 5.54 2.01 21.10
C MET A 233 5.85 3.41 21.62
N MET A 234 6.21 3.52 22.90
CA MET A 234 6.40 4.80 23.57
C MET A 234 7.71 4.83 24.35
N ASN A 235 8.30 6.02 24.46
CA ASN A 235 9.47 6.22 25.30
C ASN A 235 9.11 5.98 26.79
N PRO A 236 9.93 5.24 27.57
CA PRO A 236 9.66 4.97 28.97
C PRO A 236 9.51 6.23 29.85
N ASP A 237 10.22 7.31 29.54
CA ASP A 237 10.11 8.57 30.31
C ASP A 237 8.76 9.25 30.04
N ASP A 238 8.28 9.23 28.80
CA ASP A 238 6.94 9.74 28.46
C ASP A 238 5.84 8.89 29.12
N MET A 239 6.01 7.58 29.16
CA MET A 239 5.11 6.69 29.91
C MET A 239 5.03 7.04 31.39
N LEU A 240 6.19 7.35 32.02
CA LEU A 240 6.27 7.75 33.41
C LEU A 240 5.57 9.10 33.64
N GLU A 241 5.81 10.09 32.80
CA GLU A 241 5.21 11.42 32.88
C GLU A 241 3.67 11.34 32.76
N LEU A 242 3.15 10.47 31.87
CA LEU A 242 1.72 10.24 31.70
C LEU A 242 1.12 9.21 32.68
N GLN A 243 1.92 8.65 33.58
CA GLN A 243 1.53 7.59 34.52
C GLN A 243 0.98 6.31 33.84
N ILE A 244 1.42 6.05 32.59
CA ILE A 244 1.05 4.88 31.81
C ILE A 244 2.01 3.72 32.12
N LYS A 245 1.46 2.54 32.40
CA LYS A 245 2.22 1.31 32.63
C LYS A 245 2.33 0.48 31.37
N THR A 246 3.33 -0.40 31.34
CA THR A 246 3.46 -1.40 30.27
C THR A 246 2.20 -2.24 30.16
N ARG A 247 1.64 -2.33 28.94
CA ARG A 247 0.41 -3.01 28.58
C ARG A 247 -0.90 -2.33 29.03
N ASP A 248 -0.85 -1.12 29.53
CA ASP A 248 -2.07 -0.33 29.69
C ASP A 248 -2.72 -0.13 28.31
N VAL A 249 -4.04 -0.06 28.33
CA VAL A 249 -4.83 0.19 27.13
C VAL A 249 -5.25 1.65 27.13
N VAL A 250 -5.00 2.31 26.01
CA VAL A 250 -5.23 3.74 25.83
C VAL A 250 -6.01 4.01 24.56
N ASP A 251 -6.58 5.20 24.48
CA ASP A 251 -7.14 5.74 23.26
C ASP A 251 -6.16 6.75 22.64
N VAL A 252 -6.11 6.79 21.34
CA VAL A 252 -5.28 7.72 20.57
C VAL A 252 -6.18 8.63 19.76
N THR A 253 -5.95 9.92 19.82
CA THR A 253 -6.65 10.90 19.01
C THR A 253 -5.65 11.64 18.12
N SER A 254 -5.79 11.53 16.82
CA SER A 254 -4.99 12.32 15.88
C SER A 254 -5.64 13.66 15.60
N HIS A 255 -4.79 14.67 15.33
CA HIS A 255 -5.19 16.07 15.14
C HIS A 255 -4.65 16.57 13.80
N TYR A 256 -5.51 17.23 13.01
CA TYR A 256 -5.10 17.88 11.76
C TYR A 256 -6.05 19.01 11.39
N ASN A 257 -5.54 20.24 11.30
CA ASN A 257 -6.31 21.44 10.92
C ASN A 257 -7.65 21.60 11.69
N GLY A 258 -7.63 21.37 13.01
CA GLY A 258 -8.81 21.47 13.87
C GLY A 258 -9.75 20.25 13.84
N ALA A 259 -9.53 19.30 12.95
CA ALA A 259 -10.25 18.02 12.95
C ALA A 259 -9.54 16.99 13.82
N THR A 260 -10.32 16.06 14.38
CA THR A 260 -9.79 14.97 15.21
C THR A 260 -10.32 13.62 14.77
N ILE A 261 -9.48 12.58 14.92
CA ILE A 261 -9.86 11.18 14.67
C ILE A 261 -9.46 10.37 15.88
N ARG A 262 -10.43 9.78 16.57
CA ARG A 262 -10.19 8.92 17.74
C ARG A 262 -10.21 7.45 17.36
N SER A 263 -9.28 6.71 17.94
CA SER A 263 -9.14 5.27 17.84
C SER A 263 -8.85 4.68 19.21
N SER A 264 -9.59 3.67 19.63
CA SER A 264 -9.57 3.12 20.98
C SER A 264 -8.80 1.80 21.05
N GLU A 265 -8.50 1.35 22.26
CA GLU A 265 -7.95 0.03 22.59
C GLU A 265 -6.54 -0.21 22.06
N TRP A 266 -5.63 0.76 22.19
CA TRP A 266 -4.23 0.62 21.89
C TRP A 266 -3.44 0.17 23.12
N THR A 267 -2.68 -0.91 23.00
CA THR A 267 -1.82 -1.41 24.08
C THR A 267 -0.47 -0.69 24.06
N VAL A 268 -0.09 -0.04 25.14
CA VAL A 268 1.20 0.68 25.24
C VAL A 268 2.32 -0.27 25.62
N ILE A 269 3.44 -0.16 24.92
CA ILE A 269 4.68 -0.88 25.21
C ILE A 269 5.87 0.07 25.27
N PRO A 270 6.81 -0.13 26.22
CA PRO A 270 8.02 0.67 26.27
C PRO A 270 8.91 0.35 25.06
N TYR A 271 9.45 1.40 24.45
CA TYR A 271 10.35 1.25 23.32
C TYR A 271 11.41 2.36 23.30
N LYS A 272 12.62 2.04 22.85
CA LYS A 272 13.71 3.02 22.73
C LYS A 272 13.48 3.92 21.52
N ILE A 273 12.67 4.94 21.70
CA ILE A 273 12.31 5.98 20.75
C ILE A 273 12.53 7.36 21.42
N PRO A 274 12.83 8.43 20.70
CA PRO A 274 12.95 9.77 21.29
C PRO A 274 11.67 10.18 22.04
N LYS A 275 11.80 11.00 23.08
CA LYS A 275 10.65 11.60 23.80
C LYS A 275 9.72 12.33 22.82
N ARG A 276 8.44 12.35 23.15
CA ARG A 276 7.38 12.95 22.34
C ARG A 276 7.21 12.33 20.95
N ASN A 277 7.78 11.13 20.72
CA ASN A 277 7.57 10.33 19.54
C ASN A 277 6.98 8.97 19.90
N ILE A 278 6.04 8.51 19.11
CA ILE A 278 5.45 7.18 19.24
C ILE A 278 5.41 6.48 17.88
N ALA A 279 5.31 5.17 17.89
CA ALA A 279 5.13 4.39 16.68
C ALA A 279 4.01 3.35 16.82
N ALA A 280 3.32 3.08 15.74
CA ALA A 280 2.27 2.07 15.68
C ALA A 280 2.37 1.26 14.39
N TYR A 281 1.84 0.04 14.38
CA TYR A 281 1.91 -0.79 13.19
C TYR A 281 0.95 -0.32 12.09
N PHE A 282 1.46 -0.29 10.86
CA PHE A 282 0.69 -0.31 9.64
C PHE A 282 0.21 -1.77 9.37
N PRO A 283 -1.03 -2.05 8.97
CA PRO A 283 -2.06 -1.08 8.58
C PRO A 283 -2.97 -0.59 9.72
N GLU A 284 -2.82 -1.10 10.94
CA GLU A 284 -3.72 -0.82 12.06
C GLU A 284 -3.81 0.69 12.37
N ALA A 285 -2.69 1.41 12.26
CA ALA A 285 -2.65 2.85 12.52
C ALA A 285 -3.20 3.72 11.38
N ASN A 286 -3.56 3.14 10.22
CA ASN A 286 -4.11 3.93 9.10
C ASN A 286 -5.44 4.60 9.43
N GLU A 287 -6.19 4.08 10.38
CA GLU A 287 -7.42 4.73 10.84
C GLU A 287 -7.18 6.11 11.46
N LEU A 288 -5.97 6.35 11.97
CA LEU A 288 -5.54 7.62 12.58
C LEU A 288 -4.86 8.58 11.59
N VAL A 289 -4.61 8.17 10.35
CA VAL A 289 -4.01 9.02 9.32
C VAL A 289 -5.09 9.92 8.72
N PRO A 290 -5.07 11.25 8.90
CA PRO A 290 -6.08 12.11 8.31
C PRO A 290 -5.97 12.12 6.78
N LEU A 291 -7.10 12.00 6.08
CA LEU A 291 -7.13 11.97 4.61
C LEU A 291 -6.64 13.28 3.98
N GLU A 292 -6.84 14.41 4.66
CA GLU A 292 -6.39 15.74 4.21
C GLU A 292 -4.93 16.01 4.47
N SER A 293 -4.27 15.20 5.30
CA SER A 293 -2.83 15.37 5.61
C SER A 293 -1.99 14.67 4.56
N THR A 294 -1.53 15.44 3.58
CA THR A 294 -0.78 14.92 2.43
C THR A 294 0.50 15.70 2.20
N ALA A 295 1.48 15.04 1.61
CA ALA A 295 2.71 15.68 1.16
C ALA A 295 2.45 16.54 -0.08
N ASP A 296 3.11 17.68 -0.17
CA ASP A 296 3.07 18.55 -1.33
C ASP A 296 3.44 17.80 -2.61
N THR A 297 2.87 18.19 -3.73
CA THR A 297 3.11 17.66 -5.08
C THR A 297 2.62 16.21 -5.27
N SER A 298 3.01 15.27 -4.41
CA SER A 298 2.66 13.86 -4.57
C SER A 298 1.29 13.48 -4.02
N ASN A 299 0.69 14.32 -3.21
CA ASN A 299 -0.56 14.05 -2.46
C ASN A 299 -0.54 12.73 -1.67
N THR A 300 0.67 12.28 -1.27
CA THR A 300 0.84 11.05 -0.48
C THR A 300 0.45 11.30 0.98
N PRO A 301 -0.39 10.47 1.60
CA PRO A 301 -0.77 10.60 3.01
C PRO A 301 0.45 10.63 3.95
N THR A 302 0.46 11.57 4.90
CA THR A 302 1.59 11.79 5.82
C THR A 302 1.62 10.78 6.97
N SER A 303 1.59 9.50 6.65
CA SER A 303 1.54 8.40 7.63
C SER A 303 2.78 8.26 8.52
N LYS A 304 3.82 9.07 8.28
CA LYS A 304 5.04 9.13 9.11
C LYS A 304 5.10 10.35 10.02
N TRP A 305 4.08 11.21 9.95
CA TRP A 305 4.01 12.44 10.69
C TRP A 305 2.57 12.75 11.08
N ILE A 306 2.11 12.13 12.16
CA ILE A 306 0.74 12.27 12.64
C ILE A 306 0.81 12.88 14.04
N ILE A 307 0.27 14.08 14.21
CA ILE A 307 0.15 14.68 15.54
C ILE A 307 -1.00 14.00 16.28
N CYS A 308 -0.76 13.55 17.50
CA CYS A 308 -1.78 12.86 18.28
C CYS A 308 -1.61 13.09 19.77
N THR A 309 -2.69 12.89 20.52
CA THR A 309 -2.74 12.82 21.99
C THR A 309 -3.13 11.42 22.42
N ILE A 310 -2.78 11.07 23.67
CA ILE A 310 -3.08 9.78 24.27
C ILE A 310 -3.92 10.02 25.53
N SER A 311 -5.01 9.28 25.69
CA SER A 311 -5.84 9.31 26.90
C SER A 311 -6.03 7.89 27.48
N GLY A 312 -5.97 7.76 28.79
CA GLY A 312 -6.32 6.51 29.47
C GLY A 312 -7.81 6.20 29.34
N GLN A 313 -8.20 4.94 29.32
CA GLN A 313 -9.63 4.55 29.24
C GLN A 313 -10.48 5.05 30.42
N ASN A 314 -9.85 5.42 31.56
CA ASN A 314 -10.57 5.93 32.74
C ASN A 314 -10.90 7.43 32.68
N SER A 315 -10.40 8.19 31.69
CA SER A 315 -10.69 9.62 31.56
C SER A 315 -11.95 9.93 30.73
N ALA A 316 -12.54 8.93 30.07
CA ALA A 316 -13.74 9.10 29.23
C ALA A 316 -15.07 9.09 30.00
N ALA A 317 -15.03 8.92 31.35
CA ALA A 317 -16.26 8.88 32.20
C ALA A 317 -16.60 10.23 32.85
N GLU A 318 -15.83 11.30 32.59
CA GLU A 318 -16.04 12.62 33.21
C GLU A 318 -16.55 13.70 32.22
N GLU A 319 -16.79 13.35 30.95
CA GLU A 319 -17.29 14.28 29.91
C GLU A 319 -18.60 13.81 29.25
N GLU A 320 -19.56 13.26 30.00
CA GLU A 320 -20.98 13.15 29.58
C GLU A 320 -21.91 14.03 30.41
#